data_ecf391e748d506bf8ba7bd3071cfec27
#
_entry.id   ecf391e748d506bf8ba7bd3071cfec27
#
_cell.length_a   1.000
_cell.length_b   1.000
_cell.length_c   1.000
_cell.angle_alpha   90.00
_cell.angle_beta   90.00
_cell.angle_gamma   90.00
#
_symmetry.space_group_name_H-M   'P 1'
#
loop_
_entity.id
_entity.type
_entity.pdbx_description
1 polymer ?
#
loop_
_entity_poly.entity_id
_entity_poly.type
_entity_poly.pdbx_seq_one_letter_code
_entity_poly.pdbx_strand_id
1 'polypeptide(L)'
;MSTLRVKLESQEFECSSLQVVRARGREAISQPFEFAIDVVCDDPEGFTFDLIGKRASLVFRLEGVIVRTVAGIVSHTEEIFSTRPGINTAAFRLVIVPEMWRLSLVETQQVFLDASIPDIVEQKLKANQLRDFEMRLSGTYTPRPMVVQFRETDRAFVNRLTENHGISYYFAEVDGVTKLVFTDNPTGFSAVEGHPTVAIRTDASLGVHELERVRTAIPRTWKVKDYNHRLPLLDIVGSFTASQGFSGEVVEFGPYVTTPAEGQALAKRRAEIRIAQGDVYRGASDQCWFHAGALVKLQGHPRVPETTPMLLVEVEHELTQPAAADERGAADTGYRNTFRAVDGQQTYRPPLVTPRPRIDGVLTATVEPLQPPAGSPTAKNATIDANGDYTIRFHFDPAPTFPAPGSRVRSSLPVRMMQALAGPDYGIHFPLRGGVEVFVLFIDGDPDRPVIAAAAPNAVTASPSTQANSLQSVMRTRSGIALTFKDDSGT
;
A
#
# COMPACT_ATOMS: atom_id res chain seq x y z
N MET A 1 11.70 -41.22 -10.01
CA MET A 1 11.47 -39.77 -10.10
C MET A 1 10.19 -39.47 -9.31
N SER A 2 10.25 -38.55 -8.40
CA SER A 2 9.06 -38.14 -7.63
C SER A 2 8.08 -37.42 -8.57
N THR A 3 6.83 -37.88 -8.60
CA THR A 3 5.82 -37.36 -9.55
C THR A 3 5.11 -36.16 -8.90
N LEU A 4 5.42 -34.96 -9.37
CA LEU A 4 4.65 -33.76 -9.01
C LEU A 4 3.40 -33.68 -9.89
N ARG A 5 2.24 -33.42 -9.32
CA ARG A 5 0.98 -33.13 -10.01
C ARG A 5 0.34 -31.89 -9.45
N VAL A 6 -0.16 -31.02 -10.33
CA VAL A 6 -0.84 -29.79 -9.95
C VAL A 6 -2.26 -29.81 -10.48
N LYS A 7 -3.21 -29.51 -9.61
CA LYS A 7 -4.64 -29.48 -9.94
C LYS A 7 -5.25 -28.15 -9.56
N LEU A 8 -6.23 -27.74 -10.34
CA LEU A 8 -7.15 -26.66 -9.99
C LEU A 8 -8.31 -27.26 -9.22
N GLU A 9 -8.64 -26.68 -8.07
CA GLU A 9 -9.74 -27.09 -7.21
C GLU A 9 -10.59 -25.86 -6.83
N SER A 10 -11.92 -26.00 -6.81
CA SER A 10 -12.85 -24.96 -6.39
C SER A 10 -14.08 -25.58 -5.73
N GLN A 11 -14.70 -24.84 -4.80
CA GLN A 11 -16.01 -25.18 -4.25
C GLN A 11 -17.14 -24.39 -4.94
N GLU A 12 -16.78 -23.42 -5.79
CA GLU A 12 -17.72 -22.48 -6.43
C GLU A 12 -17.94 -22.78 -7.91
N PHE A 13 -17.15 -23.68 -8.50
CA PHE A 13 -17.32 -24.18 -9.87
C PHE A 13 -16.68 -25.56 -10.05
N GLU A 14 -17.17 -26.30 -11.04
CA GLU A 14 -16.71 -27.66 -11.34
C GLU A 14 -15.32 -27.64 -11.98
N CYS A 15 -14.40 -28.44 -11.45
CA CYS A 15 -13.01 -28.51 -11.90
C CYS A 15 -12.63 -29.89 -12.47
N SER A 16 -13.52 -30.89 -12.43
CA SER A 16 -13.20 -32.27 -12.82
C SER A 16 -12.81 -32.43 -14.28
N SER A 17 -13.39 -31.60 -15.17
CA SER A 17 -13.08 -31.55 -16.60
C SER A 17 -11.88 -30.65 -16.94
N LEU A 18 -11.32 -29.93 -15.96
CA LEU A 18 -10.21 -29.00 -16.16
C LEU A 18 -8.87 -29.63 -15.82
N GLN A 19 -7.98 -29.70 -16.79
CA GLN A 19 -6.62 -30.20 -16.61
C GLN A 19 -5.62 -29.06 -16.73
N VAL A 20 -4.85 -28.81 -15.67
CA VAL A 20 -3.74 -27.84 -15.70
C VAL A 20 -2.62 -28.40 -16.59
N VAL A 21 -2.26 -27.68 -17.62
CA VAL A 21 -1.14 -28.04 -18.53
C VAL A 21 0.07 -27.15 -18.36
N ARG A 22 -0.13 -25.93 -17.89
CA ARG A 22 0.93 -24.97 -17.59
C ARG A 22 0.52 -24.05 -16.46
N ALA A 23 1.48 -23.67 -15.63
CA ALA A 23 1.28 -22.58 -14.68
C ALA A 23 2.55 -21.70 -14.65
N ARG A 24 2.34 -20.39 -14.56
CA ARG A 24 3.39 -19.41 -14.27
C ARG A 24 2.93 -18.58 -13.09
N GLY A 25 3.74 -18.53 -12.03
CA GLY A 25 3.42 -17.80 -10.83
C GLY A 25 4.50 -16.79 -10.48
N ARG A 26 4.11 -15.68 -9.88
CA ARG A 26 5.04 -14.73 -9.25
C ARG A 26 4.51 -14.34 -7.88
N GLU A 27 5.40 -14.40 -6.92
CA GLU A 27 5.15 -14.00 -5.53
C GLU A 27 6.28 -13.07 -5.08
N ALA A 28 5.94 -11.99 -4.40
CA ALA A 28 6.93 -11.13 -3.78
C ALA A 28 6.37 -10.51 -2.48
N ILE A 29 7.26 -10.26 -1.51
CA ILE A 29 6.89 -9.55 -0.29
C ILE A 29 6.37 -8.16 -0.66
N SER A 30 5.26 -7.76 -0.04
CA SER A 30 4.55 -6.50 -0.27
C SER A 30 3.96 -6.34 -1.67
N GLN A 31 3.68 -7.48 -2.34
CA GLN A 31 2.95 -7.53 -3.60
C GLN A 31 1.94 -8.69 -3.56
N PRO A 32 0.73 -8.53 -4.14
CA PRO A 32 -0.16 -9.65 -4.39
C PRO A 32 0.52 -10.68 -5.29
N PHE A 33 0.35 -11.96 -4.99
CA PHE A 33 0.78 -13.00 -5.92
C PHE A 33 -0.11 -13.05 -7.15
N GLU A 34 0.42 -13.61 -8.23
CA GLU A 34 -0.29 -13.86 -9.47
C GLU A 34 0.12 -15.19 -10.05
N PHE A 35 -0.86 -16.08 -10.33
CA PHE A 35 -0.64 -17.35 -11.00
C PHE A 35 -1.49 -17.42 -12.26
N ALA A 36 -0.85 -17.35 -13.43
CA ALA A 36 -1.48 -17.57 -14.72
C ALA A 36 -1.42 -19.09 -15.03
N ILE A 37 -2.58 -19.69 -15.21
CA ILE A 37 -2.77 -21.13 -15.35
C ILE A 37 -3.43 -21.42 -16.68
N ASP A 38 -2.76 -22.17 -17.54
CA ASP A 38 -3.34 -22.69 -18.78
C ASP A 38 -3.98 -24.06 -18.46
N VAL A 39 -5.27 -24.16 -18.73
CA VAL A 39 -6.06 -25.39 -18.54
C VAL A 39 -6.64 -25.86 -19.87
N VAL A 40 -6.80 -27.18 -20.01
CA VAL A 40 -7.54 -27.81 -21.07
C VAL A 40 -8.81 -28.39 -20.50
N CYS A 41 -9.94 -28.18 -21.19
CA CYS A 41 -11.25 -28.71 -20.82
C CYS A 41 -11.64 -29.85 -21.73
N ASP A 42 -11.92 -31.02 -21.12
CA ASP A 42 -12.33 -32.22 -21.87
C ASP A 42 -13.83 -32.20 -22.24
N ASP A 43 -14.62 -31.37 -21.56
CA ASP A 43 -16.06 -31.15 -21.83
C ASP A 43 -16.36 -29.65 -21.95
N PRO A 44 -16.04 -29.03 -23.09
CA PRO A 44 -16.24 -27.58 -23.27
C PRO A 44 -17.72 -27.18 -23.38
N GLU A 45 -18.63 -28.08 -23.75
CA GLU A 45 -20.07 -27.76 -23.86
C GLU A 45 -20.76 -27.72 -22.49
N GLY A 46 -20.25 -28.50 -21.52
CA GLY A 46 -20.77 -28.54 -20.12
C GLY A 46 -20.14 -27.48 -19.21
N PHE A 47 -19.12 -26.74 -19.66
CA PHE A 47 -18.38 -25.83 -18.82
C PHE A 47 -18.83 -24.37 -18.94
N THR A 48 -19.20 -23.76 -17.83
CA THR A 48 -19.62 -22.35 -17.78
C THR A 48 -18.43 -21.45 -17.42
N PHE A 49 -18.15 -20.45 -18.26
CA PHE A 49 -16.98 -19.56 -18.19
C PHE A 49 -17.12 -18.36 -17.24
N ASP A 50 -18.21 -18.25 -16.48
CA ASP A 50 -18.40 -17.17 -15.50
C ASP A 50 -17.63 -17.47 -14.20
N LEU A 51 -16.29 -17.31 -14.28
CA LEU A 51 -15.37 -17.61 -13.17
C LEU A 51 -14.83 -16.38 -12.46
N ILE A 52 -15.00 -15.18 -13.00
CA ILE A 52 -14.45 -13.96 -12.43
C ILE A 52 -14.97 -13.74 -11.00
N GLY A 53 -14.04 -13.54 -10.08
CA GLY A 53 -14.31 -13.34 -8.66
C GLY A 53 -14.57 -14.62 -7.86
N LYS A 54 -14.70 -15.78 -8.52
CA LYS A 54 -14.87 -17.07 -7.84
C LYS A 54 -13.57 -17.53 -7.20
N ARG A 55 -13.68 -18.22 -6.07
CA ARG A 55 -12.54 -18.79 -5.34
C ARG A 55 -12.02 -20.03 -6.06
N ALA A 56 -10.70 -20.11 -6.16
CA ALA A 56 -9.99 -21.26 -6.72
C ALA A 56 -8.68 -21.50 -6.00
N SER A 57 -8.23 -22.74 -5.99
CA SER A 57 -6.97 -23.17 -5.39
C SER A 57 -6.13 -23.95 -6.39
N LEU A 58 -4.86 -23.60 -6.50
CA LEU A 58 -3.86 -24.38 -7.22
C LEU A 58 -3.17 -25.31 -6.22
N VAL A 59 -3.42 -26.61 -6.31
CA VAL A 59 -2.97 -27.63 -5.35
C VAL A 59 -1.83 -28.43 -5.92
N PHE A 60 -0.65 -28.36 -5.27
CA PHE A 60 0.54 -29.10 -5.61
C PHE A 60 0.62 -30.37 -4.80
N ARG A 61 0.69 -31.53 -5.50
CA ARG A 61 0.79 -32.86 -4.89
C ARG A 61 2.09 -33.53 -5.33
N LEU A 62 2.92 -33.89 -4.36
CA LEU A 62 4.11 -34.68 -4.59
C LEU A 62 3.84 -36.11 -4.11
N GLU A 63 3.96 -37.11 -5.00
CA GLU A 63 3.63 -38.51 -4.69
C GLU A 63 2.25 -38.70 -4.05
N GLY A 64 1.27 -37.86 -4.48
CA GLY A 64 -0.10 -37.91 -3.97
C GLY A 64 -0.36 -37.08 -2.70
N VAL A 65 0.71 -36.64 -2.00
CA VAL A 65 0.59 -35.81 -0.78
C VAL A 65 0.52 -34.33 -1.16
N ILE A 66 -0.38 -33.57 -0.56
CA ILE A 66 -0.43 -32.10 -0.74
C ILE A 66 0.80 -31.51 -0.06
N VAL A 67 1.61 -30.78 -0.82
CA VAL A 67 2.81 -30.09 -0.33
C VAL A 67 2.65 -28.58 -0.36
N ARG A 68 1.65 -28.08 -1.11
CA ARG A 68 1.34 -26.65 -1.17
C ARG A 68 -0.04 -26.41 -1.75
N THR A 69 -0.72 -25.38 -1.25
CA THR A 69 -1.97 -24.85 -1.80
C THR A 69 -1.85 -23.34 -1.99
N VAL A 70 -2.14 -22.85 -3.18
CA VAL A 70 -2.24 -21.43 -3.48
C VAL A 70 -3.71 -21.10 -3.67
N ALA A 71 -4.36 -20.59 -2.63
CA ALA A 71 -5.78 -20.24 -2.66
C ALA A 71 -5.98 -18.74 -2.93
N GLY A 72 -6.94 -18.42 -3.80
CA GLY A 72 -7.24 -17.05 -4.17
C GLY A 72 -8.57 -16.93 -4.92
N ILE A 73 -8.69 -15.87 -5.69
CA ILE A 73 -9.83 -15.60 -6.56
C ILE A 73 -9.38 -15.53 -8.02
N VAL A 74 -10.25 -15.88 -8.93
CA VAL A 74 -10.02 -15.71 -10.38
C VAL A 74 -10.21 -14.24 -10.73
N SER A 75 -9.14 -13.58 -11.17
CA SER A 75 -9.15 -12.17 -11.56
C SER A 75 -9.31 -11.96 -13.06
N HIS A 76 -8.94 -12.95 -13.86
CA HIS A 76 -8.93 -12.89 -15.31
C HIS A 76 -9.18 -14.27 -15.92
N THR A 77 -9.92 -14.30 -17.01
CA THR A 77 -10.15 -15.51 -17.83
C THR A 77 -9.93 -15.17 -19.30
N GLU A 78 -9.25 -16.05 -20.03
CA GLU A 78 -9.02 -15.95 -21.46
C GLU A 78 -9.36 -17.27 -22.11
N GLU A 79 -10.18 -17.28 -23.15
CA GLU A 79 -10.46 -18.44 -23.96
C GLU A 79 -9.48 -18.53 -25.13
N ILE A 80 -8.77 -19.64 -25.24
CA ILE A 80 -7.72 -19.84 -26.23
C ILE A 80 -8.25 -20.79 -27.30
N PHE A 81 -8.70 -20.25 -28.43
CA PHE A 81 -9.14 -21.06 -29.57
C PHE A 81 -7.94 -21.65 -30.33
N SER A 82 -7.91 -22.98 -30.47
CA SER A 82 -6.98 -23.65 -31.35
C SER A 82 -7.72 -24.11 -32.61
N THR A 83 -7.24 -23.64 -33.76
CA THR A 83 -7.79 -24.03 -35.07
C THR A 83 -7.20 -25.36 -35.63
N ARG A 84 -6.48 -26.14 -34.81
CA ARG A 84 -5.90 -27.40 -35.26
C ARG A 84 -6.98 -28.45 -35.51
N PRO A 85 -7.12 -29.03 -36.72
CA PRO A 85 -8.12 -30.05 -36.99
C PRO A 85 -7.93 -31.29 -36.11
N GLY A 86 -9.02 -31.77 -35.50
CA GLY A 86 -9.03 -33.02 -34.72
C GLY A 86 -8.79 -32.87 -33.21
N ILE A 87 -8.62 -31.65 -32.68
CA ILE A 87 -8.55 -31.40 -31.26
C ILE A 87 -9.88 -30.76 -30.83
N ASN A 88 -10.72 -31.54 -30.17
CA ASN A 88 -12.03 -31.07 -29.64
C ASN A 88 -11.92 -30.57 -28.19
N THR A 89 -10.76 -30.05 -27.81
CA THR A 89 -10.49 -29.52 -26.47
C THR A 89 -10.39 -28.01 -26.51
N ALA A 90 -11.17 -27.34 -25.66
CA ALA A 90 -11.01 -25.90 -25.44
C ALA A 90 -9.88 -25.68 -24.43
N ALA A 91 -9.04 -24.73 -24.72
CA ALA A 91 -7.97 -24.31 -23.83
C ALA A 91 -8.30 -22.92 -23.25
N PHE A 92 -8.03 -22.74 -21.98
CA PHE A 92 -8.35 -21.52 -21.26
C PHE A 92 -7.17 -21.08 -20.39
N ARG A 93 -7.03 -19.79 -20.22
CA ARG A 93 -6.13 -19.21 -19.22
C ARG A 93 -6.92 -18.58 -18.10
N LEU A 94 -6.56 -18.93 -16.88
CA LEU A 94 -7.12 -18.38 -15.65
C LEU A 94 -6.00 -17.68 -14.89
N VAL A 95 -6.28 -16.54 -14.26
CA VAL A 95 -5.32 -15.87 -13.36
C VAL A 95 -5.87 -15.88 -11.95
N ILE A 96 -5.15 -16.53 -11.04
CA ILE A 96 -5.47 -16.58 -9.60
C ILE A 96 -4.64 -15.53 -8.88
N VAL A 97 -5.32 -14.70 -8.08
CA VAL A 97 -4.73 -13.65 -7.23
C VAL A 97 -5.28 -13.75 -5.81
N PRO A 98 -4.59 -13.20 -4.80
CA PRO A 98 -5.12 -13.20 -3.43
C PRO A 98 -6.34 -12.28 -3.32
N GLU A 99 -7.21 -12.53 -2.34
CA GLU A 99 -8.40 -11.68 -2.11
C GLU A 99 -8.06 -10.19 -1.92
N MET A 100 -6.87 -9.87 -1.38
CA MET A 100 -6.35 -8.50 -1.27
C MET A 100 -6.32 -7.77 -2.62
N TRP A 101 -6.23 -8.48 -3.73
CA TRP A 101 -6.25 -7.89 -5.07
C TRP A 101 -7.51 -7.03 -5.32
N ARG A 102 -8.64 -7.33 -4.65
CA ARG A 102 -9.89 -6.55 -4.73
C ARG A 102 -9.68 -5.07 -4.40
N LEU A 103 -8.72 -4.75 -3.52
CA LEU A 103 -8.36 -3.37 -3.20
C LEU A 103 -7.87 -2.58 -4.42
N SER A 104 -7.45 -3.26 -5.50
CA SER A 104 -7.05 -2.63 -6.76
C SER A 104 -8.24 -2.10 -7.58
N LEU A 105 -9.44 -2.61 -7.31
CA LEU A 105 -10.67 -2.23 -8.01
C LEU A 105 -11.40 -1.05 -7.36
N VAL A 106 -10.96 -0.64 -6.18
CA VAL A 106 -11.59 0.43 -5.40
C VAL A 106 -10.67 1.64 -5.41
N GLU A 107 -11.11 2.73 -6.03
CA GLU A 107 -10.45 4.03 -5.99
C GLU A 107 -11.32 5.01 -5.22
N THR A 108 -10.80 5.56 -4.13
CA THR A 108 -11.55 6.43 -3.24
C THR A 108 -10.74 7.65 -2.82
N GLN A 109 -11.44 8.61 -2.20
CA GLN A 109 -10.84 9.77 -1.57
C GLN A 109 -11.42 9.85 -0.16
N GLN A 110 -10.58 9.85 0.86
CA GLN A 110 -11.00 9.78 2.26
C GLN A 110 -9.99 10.43 3.18
N VAL A 111 -10.48 11.03 4.26
CA VAL A 111 -9.67 11.62 5.33
C VAL A 111 -9.73 10.70 6.57
N PHE A 112 -8.56 10.30 7.08
CA PHE A 112 -8.39 9.56 8.32
C PHE A 112 -7.81 10.50 9.37
N LEU A 113 -8.40 10.54 10.55
CA LEU A 113 -7.99 11.42 11.65
C LEU A 113 -7.63 10.60 12.88
N ASP A 114 -6.57 11.05 13.56
CA ASP A 114 -6.12 10.50 14.84
C ASP A 114 -6.01 8.97 14.86
N ALA A 115 -5.54 8.40 13.73
CA ALA A 115 -5.42 6.96 13.53
C ALA A 115 -3.98 6.54 13.29
N SER A 116 -3.59 5.38 13.80
CA SER A 116 -2.31 4.78 13.48
C SER A 116 -2.33 4.13 12.09
N ILE A 117 -1.15 3.95 11.49
CA ILE A 117 -1.07 3.30 10.17
C ILE A 117 -1.63 1.88 10.18
N PRO A 118 -1.32 1.02 11.17
CA PRO A 118 -1.97 -0.29 11.25
C PRO A 118 -3.49 -0.22 11.33
N ASP A 119 -4.05 0.72 12.10
CA ASP A 119 -5.51 0.89 12.23
C ASP A 119 -6.15 1.28 10.88
N ILE A 120 -5.50 2.18 10.13
CA ILE A 120 -5.95 2.59 8.79
C ILE A 120 -5.92 1.41 7.82
N VAL A 121 -4.82 0.63 7.82
CA VAL A 121 -4.69 -0.57 6.99
C VAL A 121 -5.79 -1.58 7.33
N GLU A 122 -5.98 -1.89 8.61
CA GLU A 122 -7.01 -2.81 9.07
C GLU A 122 -8.42 -2.33 8.69
N GLN A 123 -8.70 -1.04 8.81
CA GLN A 123 -9.97 -0.44 8.40
C GLN A 123 -10.22 -0.63 6.90
N LYS A 124 -9.19 -0.44 6.05
CA LYS A 124 -9.30 -0.64 4.59
C LYS A 124 -9.50 -2.10 4.23
N LEU A 125 -8.80 -3.02 4.88
CA LEU A 125 -8.99 -4.46 4.68
C LEU A 125 -10.43 -4.89 5.03
N LYS A 126 -10.92 -4.48 6.19
CA LYS A 126 -12.29 -4.79 6.65
C LYS A 126 -13.37 -4.17 5.75
N ALA A 127 -13.17 -2.93 5.29
CA ALA A 127 -14.10 -2.27 4.36
C ALA A 127 -14.24 -3.05 3.04
N ASN A 128 -13.16 -3.71 2.59
CA ASN A 128 -13.14 -4.58 1.43
C ASN A 128 -13.45 -6.06 1.75
N GLN A 129 -14.02 -6.33 2.93
CA GLN A 129 -14.47 -7.66 3.39
C GLN A 129 -13.34 -8.71 3.54
N LEU A 130 -12.08 -8.29 3.60
CA LEU A 130 -10.98 -9.18 3.94
C LEU A 130 -11.01 -9.49 5.44
N ARG A 131 -11.00 -10.77 5.79
CA ARG A 131 -11.04 -11.24 7.19
C ARG A 131 -9.82 -12.06 7.58
N ASP A 132 -9.20 -12.75 6.62
CA ASP A 132 -8.08 -13.65 6.84
C ASP A 132 -6.75 -12.89 6.77
N PHE A 133 -6.51 -12.02 7.76
CA PHE A 133 -5.27 -11.29 7.90
C PHE A 133 -4.78 -11.30 9.36
N GLU A 134 -3.49 -11.03 9.52
CA GLU A 134 -2.81 -10.99 10.81
C GLU A 134 -1.77 -9.87 10.84
N MET A 135 -1.74 -9.12 11.96
CA MET A 135 -0.75 -8.07 12.21
C MET A 135 0.30 -8.58 13.22
N ARG A 136 1.49 -9.01 12.73
CA ARG A 136 2.65 -9.43 13.53
C ARG A 136 3.63 -8.26 13.67
N LEU A 137 3.16 -7.16 14.25
CA LEU A 137 3.92 -5.93 14.39
C LEU A 137 4.50 -5.83 15.80
N SER A 138 5.76 -5.41 15.91
CA SER A 138 6.45 -5.17 17.19
C SER A 138 6.72 -3.69 17.44
N GLY A 139 6.68 -2.86 16.41
CA GLY A 139 6.88 -1.42 16.49
C GLY A 139 5.72 -0.68 17.15
N THR A 140 6.02 0.49 17.69
CA THR A 140 4.99 1.43 18.17
C THR A 140 4.61 2.38 17.05
N TYR A 141 3.32 2.48 16.76
CA TYR A 141 2.77 3.32 15.70
C TYR A 141 1.91 4.43 16.31
N THR A 142 2.50 5.61 16.47
CA THR A 142 1.78 6.78 16.97
C THR A 142 0.69 7.19 16.00
N PRO A 143 -0.55 7.45 16.48
CA PRO A 143 -1.61 7.98 15.64
C PRO A 143 -1.19 9.26 14.92
N ARG A 144 -1.48 9.33 13.62
CA ARG A 144 -1.25 10.53 12.79
C ARG A 144 -2.44 11.46 12.92
N PRO A 145 -2.22 12.78 13.07
CA PRO A 145 -3.32 13.75 13.16
C PRO A 145 -4.24 13.72 11.94
N MET A 146 -3.69 13.46 10.75
CA MET A 146 -4.43 13.29 9.51
C MET A 146 -3.62 12.46 8.52
N VAL A 147 -4.29 11.57 7.80
CA VAL A 147 -3.79 10.86 6.62
C VAL A 147 -4.88 10.93 5.56
N VAL A 148 -4.51 11.33 4.34
CA VAL A 148 -5.46 11.50 3.25
C VAL A 148 -5.19 10.48 2.16
N GLN A 149 -6.21 9.74 1.78
CA GLN A 149 -6.25 9.00 0.53
C GLN A 149 -6.77 9.92 -0.57
N PHE A 150 -6.02 10.07 -1.66
CA PHE A 150 -6.39 10.98 -2.73
C PHE A 150 -6.11 10.40 -4.11
N ARG A 151 -7.16 10.12 -4.90
CA ARG A 151 -7.08 9.61 -6.28
C ARG A 151 -6.11 8.45 -6.43
N GLU A 152 -6.22 7.48 -5.57
CA GLU A 152 -5.44 6.26 -5.58
C GLU A 152 -6.31 5.07 -5.19
N THR A 153 -5.95 3.88 -5.66
CA THR A 153 -6.66 2.67 -5.26
C THR A 153 -6.41 2.35 -3.78
N ASP A 154 -7.34 1.65 -3.15
CA ASP A 154 -7.17 1.18 -1.77
C ASP A 154 -5.87 0.36 -1.62
N ARG A 155 -5.49 -0.43 -2.64
CA ARG A 155 -4.22 -1.15 -2.66
C ARG A 155 -3.02 -0.22 -2.69
N ALA A 156 -3.00 0.79 -3.56
CA ALA A 156 -1.91 1.75 -3.63
C ALA A 156 -1.78 2.51 -2.31
N PHE A 157 -2.90 2.91 -1.71
CA PHE A 157 -2.95 3.56 -0.41
C PHE A 157 -2.33 2.69 0.69
N VAL A 158 -2.77 1.44 0.83
CA VAL A 158 -2.21 0.48 1.80
C VAL A 158 -0.72 0.28 1.56
N ASN A 159 -0.31 0.05 0.31
CA ASN A 159 1.09 -0.20 -0.05
C ASN A 159 1.99 0.98 0.33
N ARG A 160 1.66 2.21 -0.11
CA ARG A 160 2.51 3.36 0.21
C ARG A 160 2.63 3.65 1.71
N LEU A 161 1.54 3.40 2.48
CA LEU A 161 1.58 3.55 3.93
C LEU A 161 2.47 2.51 4.58
N THR A 162 2.31 1.25 4.23
CA THR A 162 3.12 0.15 4.76
C THR A 162 4.59 0.28 4.36
N GLU A 163 4.89 0.56 3.09
CA GLU A 163 6.23 0.81 2.58
C GLU A 163 6.94 1.95 3.35
N ASN A 164 6.26 3.09 3.55
CA ASN A 164 6.84 4.26 4.24
C ASN A 164 7.14 3.96 5.72
N HIS A 165 6.33 3.11 6.34
CA HIS A 165 6.51 2.73 7.76
C HIS A 165 7.35 1.46 7.94
N GLY A 166 7.82 0.85 6.84
CA GLY A 166 8.68 -0.34 6.85
C GLY A 166 7.92 -1.60 7.28
N ILE A 167 6.62 -1.64 7.05
CA ILE A 167 5.78 -2.82 7.26
C ILE A 167 5.77 -3.63 5.97
N SER A 168 6.19 -4.87 6.04
CA SER A 168 6.09 -5.85 4.96
C SER A 168 4.81 -6.64 5.08
N TYR A 169 4.29 -7.15 3.97
CA TYR A 169 3.27 -8.19 4.01
C TYR A 169 3.61 -9.35 3.08
N TYR A 170 3.08 -10.53 3.40
CA TYR A 170 3.22 -11.74 2.60
C TYR A 170 1.99 -12.63 2.79
N PHE A 171 1.89 -13.68 1.98
CA PHE A 171 0.80 -14.63 2.03
C PHE A 171 1.29 -15.95 2.57
N ALA A 172 0.78 -16.36 3.74
CA ALA A 172 1.10 -17.63 4.36
C ALA A 172 -0.05 -18.61 4.12
N GLU A 173 0.28 -19.89 3.91
CA GLU A 173 -0.70 -20.96 3.93
C GLU A 173 -0.83 -21.47 5.38
N VAL A 174 -2.06 -21.44 5.91
CA VAL A 174 -2.40 -21.95 7.23
C VAL A 174 -3.66 -22.77 7.09
N ASP A 175 -3.61 -24.08 7.37
CA ASP A 175 -4.73 -25.00 7.27
C ASP A 175 -5.45 -24.96 5.90
N GLY A 176 -4.68 -24.81 4.81
CA GLY A 176 -5.22 -24.75 3.44
C GLY A 176 -5.86 -23.40 3.07
N VAL A 177 -5.78 -22.41 3.94
CA VAL A 177 -6.26 -21.04 3.70
C VAL A 177 -5.07 -20.11 3.49
N THR A 178 -5.18 -19.24 2.48
CA THR A 178 -4.18 -18.18 2.27
C THR A 178 -4.46 -17.00 3.20
N LYS A 179 -3.56 -16.79 4.16
CA LYS A 179 -3.63 -15.71 5.16
C LYS A 179 -2.68 -14.57 4.80
N LEU A 180 -3.18 -13.35 4.80
CA LEU A 180 -2.37 -12.14 4.62
C LEU A 180 -1.71 -11.74 5.94
N VAL A 181 -0.38 -11.74 6.01
CA VAL A 181 0.39 -11.45 7.22
C VAL A 181 1.19 -10.17 7.04
N PHE A 182 1.01 -9.21 7.94
CA PHE A 182 1.81 -7.99 8.02
C PHE A 182 2.87 -8.13 9.11
N THR A 183 4.10 -7.70 8.82
CA THR A 183 5.19 -7.72 9.80
C THR A 183 6.18 -6.58 9.61
N ASP A 184 6.81 -6.14 10.70
CA ASP A 184 7.84 -5.11 10.72
C ASP A 184 9.17 -5.61 11.30
N ASN A 185 9.29 -6.90 11.50
CA ASN A 185 10.46 -7.51 12.15
C ASN A 185 10.75 -8.93 11.62
N PRO A 186 11.99 -9.44 11.78
CA PRO A 186 12.37 -10.76 11.28
C PRO A 186 11.57 -11.92 11.89
N THR A 187 11.08 -11.78 13.14
CA THR A 187 10.36 -12.86 13.85
C THR A 187 8.91 -13.03 13.34
N GLY A 188 8.42 -12.08 12.55
CA GLY A 188 7.11 -12.19 11.92
C GLY A 188 7.08 -13.08 10.69
N PHE A 189 8.23 -13.47 10.15
CA PHE A 189 8.36 -14.48 9.10
C PHE A 189 8.50 -15.88 9.70
N SER A 190 8.05 -16.90 8.99
CA SER A 190 8.06 -18.28 9.49
C SER A 190 8.74 -19.22 8.51
N ALA A 191 9.33 -20.28 9.02
CA ALA A 191 9.74 -21.42 8.19
C ALA A 191 8.48 -22.14 7.67
N VAL A 192 8.60 -22.76 6.52
CA VAL A 192 7.54 -23.62 5.98
C VAL A 192 7.43 -24.87 6.83
N GLU A 193 6.23 -25.20 7.28
CA GLU A 193 5.98 -26.38 8.08
C GLU A 193 6.42 -27.64 7.34
N GLY A 194 7.13 -28.53 8.01
CA GLY A 194 7.71 -29.76 7.44
C GLY A 194 8.94 -29.56 6.56
N HIS A 195 9.30 -28.32 6.18
CA HIS A 195 10.40 -28.02 5.25
C HIS A 195 11.39 -26.95 5.75
N PRO A 196 11.98 -27.09 6.95
CA PRO A 196 12.83 -26.04 7.51
C PRO A 196 14.20 -25.92 6.81
N THR A 197 14.62 -26.95 6.07
CA THR A 197 15.91 -27.01 5.37
C THR A 197 15.75 -27.51 3.95
N VAL A 198 16.61 -27.04 3.06
CA VAL A 198 16.71 -27.52 1.68
C VAL A 198 18.19 -27.75 1.32
N ALA A 199 18.46 -28.84 0.66
CA ALA A 199 19.81 -29.17 0.25
C ALA A 199 20.19 -28.47 -1.06
N ILE A 200 21.46 -28.07 -1.16
CA ILE A 200 22.06 -27.73 -2.47
C ILE A 200 22.43 -29.04 -3.16
N ARG A 201 22.03 -29.16 -4.43
CA ARG A 201 22.17 -30.35 -5.21
C ARG A 201 22.95 -30.10 -6.49
N THR A 202 23.81 -31.06 -6.82
CA THR A 202 24.53 -31.12 -8.11
C THR A 202 24.05 -32.29 -8.96
N ASP A 203 23.15 -33.09 -8.43
CA ASP A 203 22.52 -34.25 -9.09
C ASP A 203 21.04 -33.95 -9.42
N ALA A 204 20.35 -34.90 -10.04
CA ALA A 204 18.93 -34.78 -10.41
C ALA A 204 17.95 -34.94 -9.23
N SER A 205 18.41 -34.89 -7.98
CA SER A 205 17.53 -34.93 -6.81
C SER A 205 16.96 -33.52 -6.51
N LEU A 206 15.80 -33.47 -5.84
CA LEU A 206 15.11 -32.21 -5.50
C LEU A 206 15.96 -31.33 -4.56
N GLY A 207 16.09 -30.05 -4.89
CA GLY A 207 16.88 -29.10 -4.10
C GLY A 207 17.06 -27.74 -4.75
N VAL A 208 18.04 -27.00 -4.26
CA VAL A 208 18.53 -25.77 -4.89
C VAL A 208 19.70 -26.15 -5.81
N HIS A 209 19.57 -25.80 -7.09
CA HIS A 209 20.56 -26.17 -8.13
C HIS A 209 21.52 -25.03 -8.45
N GLU A 210 21.07 -23.79 -8.30
CA GLU A 210 21.87 -22.58 -8.56
C GLU A 210 21.72 -21.61 -7.39
N LEU A 211 22.83 -21.00 -6.99
CA LEU A 211 22.84 -19.95 -5.99
C LEU A 211 23.96 -18.95 -6.27
N GLU A 212 23.59 -17.70 -6.47
CA GLU A 212 24.48 -16.56 -6.57
C GLU A 212 24.32 -15.65 -5.38
N ARG A 213 25.40 -15.07 -4.88
CA ARG A 213 25.36 -13.96 -3.93
C ARG A 213 25.81 -12.69 -4.60
N VAL A 214 24.92 -11.72 -4.69
CA VAL A 214 25.15 -10.41 -5.30
C VAL A 214 25.30 -9.36 -4.21
N ARG A 215 26.45 -8.68 -4.19
CA ARG A 215 26.70 -7.55 -3.29
C ARG A 215 26.84 -6.26 -4.06
N THR A 216 26.12 -5.24 -3.63
CA THR A 216 26.13 -3.92 -4.25
C THR A 216 26.52 -2.88 -3.22
N ALA A 217 27.37 -1.93 -3.60
CA ALA A 217 27.73 -0.81 -2.74
C ALA A 217 26.49 0.05 -2.44
N ILE A 218 26.30 0.38 -1.17
CA ILE A 218 25.20 1.21 -0.72
C ILE A 218 25.73 2.48 -0.05
N PRO A 219 24.93 3.56 0.03
CA PRO A 219 25.30 4.77 0.78
C PRO A 219 25.64 4.41 2.23
N ARG A 220 26.43 5.28 2.87
CA ARG A 220 26.83 5.07 4.27
C ARG A 220 25.92 5.77 5.26
N THR A 221 25.42 6.96 4.91
CA THR A 221 24.64 7.78 5.84
C THR A 221 23.32 8.19 5.23
N TRP A 222 22.28 8.16 6.03
CA TRP A 222 20.95 8.72 5.70
C TRP A 222 20.64 9.83 6.69
N LYS A 223 20.16 10.96 6.16
CA LYS A 223 19.69 12.10 6.93
C LYS A 223 18.26 12.43 6.53
N VAL A 224 17.43 12.68 7.51
CA VAL A 224 16.07 13.18 7.35
C VAL A 224 15.99 14.54 8.01
N LYS A 225 15.48 15.53 7.29
CA LYS A 225 15.22 16.88 7.80
C LYS A 225 13.76 17.24 7.57
N ASP A 226 13.14 17.95 8.52
CA ASP A 226 11.80 18.50 8.34
C ASP A 226 11.65 19.81 9.12
N TYR A 227 10.50 20.45 8.92
CA TYR A 227 10.10 21.67 9.60
C TYR A 227 8.72 21.51 10.23
N ASN A 228 8.65 21.75 11.55
CA ASN A 228 7.38 21.74 12.28
C ASN A 228 6.98 23.18 12.64
N HIS A 229 5.96 23.72 11.97
CA HIS A 229 5.48 25.08 12.21
C HIS A 229 4.92 25.32 13.61
N ARG A 230 4.55 24.26 14.34
CA ARG A 230 4.10 24.34 15.76
C ARG A 230 5.26 24.44 16.72
N LEU A 231 6.44 24.00 16.31
CA LEU A 231 7.71 24.07 17.06
C LEU A 231 8.80 24.62 16.16
N PRO A 232 8.71 25.88 15.69
CA PRO A 232 9.56 26.41 14.61
C PRO A 232 11.04 26.53 14.98
N LEU A 233 11.37 26.54 16.25
CA LEU A 233 12.76 26.58 16.75
C LEU A 233 13.36 25.19 17.01
N LEU A 234 12.54 24.11 16.86
CA LEU A 234 13.03 22.75 16.98
C LEU A 234 13.66 22.31 15.66
N ASP A 235 14.96 22.06 15.66
CA ASP A 235 15.65 21.48 14.49
C ASP A 235 15.35 19.98 14.41
N ILE A 236 14.54 19.60 13.43
CA ILE A 236 14.16 18.21 13.20
C ILE A 236 15.16 17.60 12.24
N VAL A 237 16.17 16.95 12.80
CA VAL A 237 17.20 16.21 12.08
C VAL A 237 17.32 14.82 12.65
N GLY A 238 17.16 13.81 11.81
CA GLY A 238 17.46 12.41 12.12
C GLY A 238 18.60 11.91 11.24
N SER A 239 19.48 11.08 11.75
CA SER A 239 20.60 10.53 10.98
C SER A 239 20.87 9.08 11.37
N PHE A 240 21.16 8.25 10.36
CA PHE A 240 21.56 6.86 10.57
C PHE A 240 22.76 6.52 9.70
N THR A 241 23.78 5.89 10.30
CA THR A 241 24.98 5.41 9.60
C THR A 241 24.97 3.87 9.55
N ALA A 242 24.94 3.33 8.34
CA ALA A 242 24.98 1.88 8.12
C ALA A 242 26.42 1.37 8.19
N SER A 243 26.68 0.35 8.99
CA SER A 243 27.99 -0.31 9.10
C SER A 243 28.43 -0.97 7.79
N GLN A 244 27.46 -1.46 7.00
CA GLN A 244 27.67 -2.08 5.69
C GLN A 244 27.84 -1.06 4.56
N GLY A 245 27.57 0.23 4.84
CA GLY A 245 27.64 1.30 3.84
C GLY A 245 29.08 1.60 3.40
N PHE A 246 29.27 1.79 2.10
CA PHE A 246 30.58 2.08 1.52
C PHE A 246 30.94 3.57 1.71
N SER A 247 30.17 4.47 1.10
CA SER A 247 30.40 5.92 1.17
C SER A 247 29.15 6.69 0.74
N GLY A 248 29.17 8.01 0.90
CA GLY A 248 28.08 8.89 0.48
C GLY A 248 26.96 9.06 1.50
N GLU A 249 26.14 10.05 1.23
CA GLU A 249 25.04 10.47 2.08
C GLU A 249 23.76 10.64 1.23
N VAL A 250 22.63 10.21 1.78
CA VAL A 250 21.29 10.47 1.24
C VAL A 250 20.58 11.41 2.20
N VAL A 251 20.08 12.52 1.70
CA VAL A 251 19.31 13.51 2.47
C VAL A 251 17.89 13.57 1.94
N GLU A 252 16.91 13.34 2.83
CA GLU A 252 15.48 13.50 2.55
C GLU A 252 14.95 14.69 3.33
N PHE A 253 14.28 15.65 2.66
CA PHE A 253 13.65 16.80 3.28
C PHE A 253 12.14 16.75 3.11
N GLY A 254 11.40 17.09 4.19
CA GLY A 254 9.95 17.23 4.15
C GLY A 254 9.13 15.94 4.15
N PRO A 255 9.61 14.80 4.70
CA PRO A 255 8.83 13.55 4.72
C PRO A 255 7.67 13.55 5.72
N TYR A 256 7.39 14.69 6.34
CA TYR A 256 6.37 14.91 7.36
C TYR A 256 6.66 14.13 8.66
N VAL A 257 7.83 14.38 9.23
CA VAL A 257 8.17 14.00 10.60
C VAL A 257 8.07 15.21 11.52
N THR A 258 7.61 15.00 12.74
CA THR A 258 7.28 16.09 13.68
C THR A 258 8.28 16.23 14.82
N THR A 259 9.12 15.22 15.03
CA THR A 259 10.14 15.19 16.09
C THR A 259 11.47 14.63 15.57
N PRO A 260 12.62 14.98 16.22
CA PRO A 260 13.91 14.38 15.89
C PRO A 260 13.93 12.85 16.01
N ALA A 261 13.20 12.29 16.98
CA ALA A 261 13.10 10.84 17.18
C ALA A 261 12.39 10.15 15.98
N GLU A 262 11.32 10.74 15.46
CA GLU A 262 10.67 10.26 14.22
C GLU A 262 11.63 10.35 13.03
N GLY A 263 12.36 11.45 12.89
CA GLY A 263 13.39 11.63 11.85
C GLY A 263 14.48 10.57 11.93
N GLN A 264 14.97 10.26 13.13
CA GLN A 264 15.94 9.20 13.39
C GLN A 264 15.42 7.83 12.99
N ALA A 265 14.18 7.49 13.39
CA ALA A 265 13.54 6.22 13.06
C ALA A 265 13.32 6.09 11.53
N LEU A 266 12.95 7.19 10.86
CA LEU A 266 12.77 7.19 9.41
C LEU A 266 14.10 7.04 8.68
N ALA A 267 15.16 7.75 9.08
CA ALA A 267 16.51 7.61 8.51
C ALA A 267 16.99 6.15 8.61
N LYS A 268 16.77 5.50 9.76
CA LYS A 268 17.06 4.07 9.96
C LYS A 268 16.28 3.19 8.99
N ARG A 269 14.97 3.39 8.87
CA ARG A 269 14.14 2.60 7.92
C ARG A 269 14.61 2.76 6.47
N ARG A 270 14.97 3.97 6.05
CA ARG A 270 15.53 4.23 4.70
C ARG A 270 16.84 3.47 4.46
N ALA A 271 17.69 3.42 5.48
CA ALA A 271 18.93 2.63 5.42
C ALA A 271 18.62 1.11 5.35
N GLU A 272 17.73 0.60 6.18
CA GLU A 272 17.35 -0.83 6.21
C GLU A 272 16.83 -1.32 4.85
N ILE A 273 16.07 -0.49 4.11
CA ILE A 273 15.64 -0.80 2.74
C ILE A 273 16.86 -1.05 1.83
N ARG A 274 17.86 -0.19 1.88
CA ARG A 274 19.06 -0.31 1.04
C ARG A 274 19.99 -1.43 1.49
N ILE A 275 20.09 -1.66 2.79
CA ILE A 275 20.87 -2.78 3.35
C ILE A 275 20.29 -4.11 2.83
N ALA A 276 18.98 -4.30 2.87
CA ALA A 276 18.33 -5.50 2.36
C ALA A 276 18.54 -5.70 0.84
N GLN A 277 18.68 -4.61 0.08
CA GLN A 277 18.95 -4.65 -1.36
C GLN A 277 20.44 -4.81 -1.70
N GLY A 278 21.32 -4.48 -0.77
CA GLY A 278 22.77 -4.48 -0.97
C GLY A 278 23.45 -5.84 -0.90
N ASP A 279 22.82 -6.85 -0.31
CA ASP A 279 23.35 -8.21 -0.18
C ASP A 279 22.21 -9.23 -0.41
N VAL A 280 22.12 -9.72 -1.62
CA VAL A 280 21.00 -10.53 -2.11
C VAL A 280 21.49 -11.86 -2.65
N TYR A 281 20.79 -12.92 -2.36
CA TYR A 281 20.94 -14.22 -3.00
C TYR A 281 19.94 -14.36 -4.13
N ARG A 282 20.37 -14.95 -5.25
CA ARG A 282 19.54 -15.37 -6.38
C ARG A 282 19.79 -16.83 -6.62
N GLY A 283 18.74 -17.59 -6.90
CA GLY A 283 18.90 -19.01 -7.11
C GLY A 283 17.79 -19.62 -7.96
N ALA A 284 18.00 -20.87 -8.33
CA ALA A 284 17.02 -21.72 -8.98
C ALA A 284 16.82 -23.02 -8.20
N SER A 285 15.57 -23.49 -8.17
CA SER A 285 15.15 -24.64 -7.38
C SER A 285 13.98 -25.37 -8.07
N ASP A 286 13.75 -26.60 -7.67
CA ASP A 286 12.57 -27.40 -7.99
C ASP A 286 11.62 -27.61 -6.79
N GLN A 287 11.87 -26.90 -5.68
CA GLN A 287 11.04 -26.96 -4.48
C GLN A 287 9.73 -26.20 -4.66
N CYS A 288 8.64 -26.89 -4.95
CA CYS A 288 7.34 -26.27 -5.24
C CYS A 288 6.70 -25.57 -4.03
N TRP A 289 7.17 -25.81 -2.81
CA TRP A 289 6.74 -25.15 -1.59
C TRP A 289 7.43 -23.80 -1.30
N PHE A 290 8.40 -23.39 -2.12
CA PHE A 290 8.97 -22.04 -2.01
C PHE A 290 7.89 -20.98 -2.26
N HIS A 291 7.85 -19.99 -1.37
CA HIS A 291 6.97 -18.82 -1.50
C HIS A 291 7.60 -17.57 -0.89
N ALA A 292 7.17 -16.39 -1.30
CA ALA A 292 7.64 -15.14 -0.70
C ALA A 292 7.22 -15.06 0.77
N GLY A 293 8.14 -14.65 1.64
CA GLY A 293 7.95 -14.60 3.10
C GLY A 293 8.40 -15.88 3.83
N ALA A 294 8.77 -16.94 3.13
CA ALA A 294 9.29 -18.16 3.74
C ALA A 294 10.74 -17.99 4.22
N LEU A 295 11.03 -18.53 5.42
CA LEU A 295 12.39 -18.70 5.92
C LEU A 295 12.90 -20.12 5.59
N VAL A 296 14.03 -20.19 4.91
CA VAL A 296 14.67 -21.47 4.47
C VAL A 296 16.10 -21.53 4.93
N LYS A 297 16.56 -22.69 5.40
CA LYS A 297 17.97 -22.95 5.68
C LYS A 297 18.56 -23.80 4.56
N LEU A 298 19.72 -23.40 4.04
CA LEU A 298 20.44 -24.17 3.04
C LEU A 298 21.38 -25.17 3.70
N GLN A 299 21.33 -26.41 3.22
CA GLN A 299 22.25 -27.47 3.66
C GLN A 299 23.26 -27.77 2.55
N GLY A 300 24.53 -27.92 2.95
CA GLY A 300 25.60 -28.33 2.04
C GLY A 300 26.25 -27.21 1.23
N HIS A 301 25.94 -25.92 1.50
CA HIS A 301 26.62 -24.80 0.82
C HIS A 301 27.95 -24.46 1.50
N PRO A 302 29.07 -24.36 0.72
CA PRO A 302 30.42 -24.22 1.33
C PRO A 302 30.66 -22.86 2.00
N ARG A 303 29.87 -21.84 1.71
CA ARG A 303 30.06 -20.47 2.19
C ARG A 303 28.86 -19.84 2.90
N VAL A 304 27.69 -20.48 2.85
CA VAL A 304 26.48 -20.04 3.59
C VAL A 304 26.32 -21.00 4.76
N PRO A 305 26.42 -20.53 6.01
CA PRO A 305 26.24 -21.41 7.17
C PRO A 305 24.80 -21.95 7.21
N GLU A 306 24.64 -23.21 7.53
CA GLU A 306 23.34 -23.89 7.68
C GLU A 306 22.47 -23.24 8.78
N THR A 307 23.10 -22.52 9.71
CA THR A 307 22.42 -21.80 10.79
C THR A 307 21.79 -20.50 10.35
N THR A 308 22.15 -19.98 9.16
CA THR A 308 21.65 -18.69 8.64
C THR A 308 20.36 -18.92 7.84
N PRO A 309 19.19 -18.53 8.36
CA PRO A 309 17.97 -18.61 7.58
C PRO A 309 18.02 -17.58 6.44
N MET A 310 17.54 -17.95 5.28
CA MET A 310 17.32 -17.06 4.14
C MET A 310 15.83 -16.72 4.06
N LEU A 311 15.51 -15.45 3.98
CA LEU A 311 14.15 -14.98 3.71
C LEU A 311 13.94 -14.91 2.21
N LEU A 312 13.03 -15.71 1.66
CA LEU A 312 12.63 -15.62 0.27
C LEU A 312 11.80 -14.36 0.07
N VAL A 313 12.32 -13.39 -0.69
CA VAL A 313 11.65 -12.10 -0.92
C VAL A 313 10.86 -12.07 -2.22
N GLU A 314 11.22 -12.92 -3.18
CA GLU A 314 10.55 -13.08 -4.46
C GLU A 314 10.76 -14.51 -4.97
N VAL A 315 9.71 -15.10 -5.55
CA VAL A 315 9.76 -16.43 -6.19
C VAL A 315 8.94 -16.37 -7.47
N GLU A 316 9.56 -16.83 -8.57
CA GLU A 316 8.90 -17.02 -9.86
C GLU A 316 8.80 -18.52 -10.17
N HIS A 317 7.62 -18.99 -10.49
CA HIS A 317 7.30 -20.40 -10.70
C HIS A 317 7.01 -20.68 -12.16
N GLU A 318 7.53 -21.77 -12.68
CA GLU A 318 7.16 -22.35 -13.97
C GLU A 318 6.82 -23.82 -13.81
N LEU A 319 5.65 -24.19 -14.30
CA LEU A 319 5.17 -25.56 -14.36
C LEU A 319 4.73 -25.89 -15.77
N THR A 320 5.09 -27.09 -16.23
CA THR A 320 4.50 -27.71 -17.43
C THR A 320 4.18 -29.15 -17.09
N GLN A 321 2.97 -29.60 -17.38
CA GLN A 321 2.58 -31.01 -17.19
C GLN A 321 1.74 -31.47 -18.39
N PRO A 322 1.84 -32.75 -18.80
CA PRO A 322 1.05 -33.29 -19.90
C PRO A 322 -0.44 -33.33 -19.52
N ALA A 323 -1.31 -33.09 -20.50
CA ALA A 323 -2.72 -33.43 -20.37
C ALA A 323 -2.89 -34.97 -20.28
N ALA A 324 -3.90 -35.45 -19.57
CA ALA A 324 -4.11 -36.89 -19.37
C ALA A 324 -4.26 -37.68 -20.71
N ALA A 325 -4.76 -37.01 -21.75
CA ALA A 325 -4.87 -37.61 -23.10
C ALA A 325 -3.50 -37.91 -23.73
N ASP A 326 -2.42 -37.20 -23.36
CA ASP A 326 -1.09 -37.31 -23.90
C ASP A 326 -0.14 -38.22 -23.09
N GLU A 327 -0.63 -38.84 -22.00
CA GLU A 327 0.20 -39.67 -21.09
C GLU A 327 0.92 -40.85 -21.77
N ARG A 328 0.53 -41.24 -22.99
CA ARG A 328 1.13 -42.36 -23.74
C ARG A 328 2.46 -42.04 -24.42
N GLY A 329 2.93 -40.80 -24.41
CA GLY A 329 4.17 -40.34 -25.00
C GLY A 329 4.74 -39.07 -24.40
N ALA A 330 4.25 -38.68 -23.23
CA ALA A 330 4.46 -37.37 -22.66
C ALA A 330 5.82 -37.16 -22.04
N ALA A 331 6.34 -35.96 -22.19
CA ALA A 331 7.40 -35.41 -21.35
C ALA A 331 6.97 -35.39 -19.86
N ASP A 332 7.93 -35.67 -18.98
CA ASP A 332 7.70 -35.59 -17.54
C ASP A 332 7.19 -34.19 -17.11
N THR A 333 6.40 -34.15 -16.02
CA THR A 333 6.04 -32.90 -15.37
C THR A 333 7.29 -32.14 -14.98
N GLY A 334 7.50 -30.98 -15.61
CA GLY A 334 8.62 -30.10 -15.32
C GLY A 334 8.16 -28.97 -14.39
N TYR A 335 8.76 -28.89 -13.19
CA TYR A 335 8.60 -27.73 -12.32
C TYR A 335 9.96 -27.14 -11.99
N ARG A 336 10.04 -25.84 -12.04
CA ARG A 336 11.18 -25.07 -11.56
C ARG A 336 10.72 -23.72 -11.00
N ASN A 337 11.53 -23.16 -10.12
CA ASN A 337 11.39 -21.78 -9.73
C ASN A 337 12.74 -21.06 -9.75
N THR A 338 12.67 -19.74 -9.87
CA THR A 338 13.78 -18.84 -9.55
C THR A 338 13.39 -17.99 -8.34
N PHE A 339 14.35 -17.68 -7.50
CA PHE A 339 14.07 -16.95 -6.29
C PHE A 339 15.11 -15.88 -5.99
N ARG A 340 14.68 -14.87 -5.24
CA ARG A 340 15.55 -13.91 -4.56
C ARG A 340 15.38 -14.05 -3.07
N ALA A 341 16.49 -14.02 -2.34
CA ALA A 341 16.48 -14.12 -0.90
C ALA A 341 17.47 -13.13 -0.26
N VAL A 342 17.22 -12.82 0.99
CA VAL A 342 18.10 -12.01 1.85
C VAL A 342 18.41 -12.77 3.14
N ASP A 343 19.35 -12.27 3.93
CA ASP A 343 19.59 -12.81 5.27
C ASP A 343 18.34 -12.62 6.15
N GLY A 344 17.72 -13.73 6.55
CA GLY A 344 16.48 -13.72 7.34
C GLY A 344 16.66 -13.27 8.80
N GLN A 345 17.90 -13.10 9.28
CA GLN A 345 18.17 -12.52 10.59
C GLN A 345 18.16 -10.99 10.57
N GLN A 346 18.32 -10.39 9.39
CA GLN A 346 18.28 -8.95 9.21
C GLN A 346 16.84 -8.45 9.05
N THR A 347 16.59 -7.24 9.53
CA THR A 347 15.30 -6.59 9.31
C THR A 347 15.10 -6.30 7.82
N TYR A 348 14.16 -6.99 7.21
CA TYR A 348 13.73 -6.69 5.84
C TYR A 348 12.71 -5.55 5.84
N ARG A 349 12.90 -4.59 4.93
CA ARG A 349 11.94 -3.52 4.65
C ARG A 349 11.57 -3.54 3.18
N PRO A 350 10.27 -3.40 2.86
CA PRO A 350 9.85 -3.33 1.46
C PRO A 350 10.43 -2.09 0.79
N PRO A 351 10.79 -2.16 -0.51
CA PRO A 351 11.20 -0.99 -1.26
C PRO A 351 10.03 0.00 -1.40
N LEU A 352 10.37 1.30 -1.48
CA LEU A 352 9.39 2.35 -1.76
C LEU A 352 9.12 2.38 -3.27
N VAL A 353 8.14 1.63 -3.72
CA VAL A 353 7.77 1.52 -5.15
C VAL A 353 6.44 2.17 -5.47
N THR A 354 5.57 2.32 -4.47
CA THR A 354 4.25 2.93 -4.65
C THR A 354 4.36 4.45 -4.56
N PRO A 355 4.01 5.19 -5.63
CA PRO A 355 4.12 6.64 -5.62
C PRO A 355 3.15 7.25 -4.61
N ARG A 356 3.60 8.30 -3.92
CA ARG A 356 2.75 9.12 -3.07
C ARG A 356 1.92 10.06 -3.95
N PRO A 357 0.59 10.18 -3.76
CA PRO A 357 -0.22 11.14 -4.50
C PRO A 357 0.24 12.57 -4.19
N ARG A 358 0.17 13.44 -5.19
CA ARG A 358 0.49 14.85 -5.07
C ARG A 358 -0.70 15.70 -5.52
N ILE A 359 -0.93 16.78 -4.80
CA ILE A 359 -1.94 17.78 -5.13
C ILE A 359 -1.20 19.06 -5.51
N ASP A 360 -0.95 19.23 -6.81
CA ASP A 360 -0.15 20.35 -7.33
C ASP A 360 -1.00 21.63 -7.54
N GLY A 361 -2.33 21.51 -7.46
CA GLY A 361 -3.27 22.63 -7.57
C GLY A 361 -3.93 23.00 -6.25
N VAL A 362 -5.04 23.72 -6.35
CA VAL A 362 -5.91 24.03 -5.21
C VAL A 362 -7.09 23.06 -5.15
N LEU A 363 -7.49 22.71 -3.95
CA LEU A 363 -8.76 22.04 -3.69
C LEU A 363 -9.69 22.99 -2.94
N THR A 364 -10.99 22.71 -3.01
CA THR A 364 -12.00 23.45 -2.28
C THR A 364 -12.41 22.71 -1.03
N ALA A 365 -12.68 23.49 0.02
CA ALA A 365 -13.18 22.99 1.29
C ALA A 365 -14.15 24.00 1.90
N THR A 366 -14.94 23.56 2.88
CA THR A 366 -15.79 24.44 3.67
C THR A 366 -15.26 24.50 5.11
N VAL A 367 -15.18 25.70 5.65
CA VAL A 367 -14.80 25.92 7.06
C VAL A 367 -15.86 25.30 7.96
N GLU A 368 -15.44 24.45 8.90
CA GLU A 368 -16.35 23.81 9.83
C GLU A 368 -16.97 24.84 10.79
N PRO A 369 -18.30 24.89 10.89
CA PRO A 369 -18.95 25.78 11.83
C PRO A 369 -18.71 25.30 13.27
N LEU A 370 -18.51 26.25 14.19
CA LEU A 370 -18.50 25.94 15.62
C LEU A 370 -19.86 25.31 15.97
N GLN A 371 -19.81 24.14 16.58
CA GLN A 371 -20.99 23.40 17.01
C GLN A 371 -21.43 23.92 18.40
N PRO A 372 -22.38 24.86 18.50
CA PRO A 372 -22.84 25.34 19.77
C PRO A 372 -23.76 24.30 20.47
N PRO A 373 -23.94 24.35 21.79
CA PRO A 373 -24.98 23.58 22.46
C PRO A 373 -26.34 23.79 21.78
N ALA A 374 -27.19 22.76 21.78
CA ALA A 374 -28.53 22.83 21.19
C ALA A 374 -29.29 24.05 21.72
N GLY A 375 -29.84 24.89 20.81
CA GLY A 375 -30.59 26.10 21.17
C GLY A 375 -29.79 27.42 21.19
N SER A 376 -28.48 27.38 20.91
CA SER A 376 -27.65 28.59 20.85
C SER A 376 -27.70 29.27 19.47
N PRO A 377 -27.87 30.60 19.36
CA PRO A 377 -27.93 31.33 18.09
C PRO A 377 -26.57 31.52 17.39
N THR A 378 -25.46 31.00 17.93
CA THR A 378 -24.09 31.32 17.51
C THR A 378 -23.50 30.37 16.45
N ALA A 379 -24.34 29.63 15.72
CA ALA A 379 -23.94 28.62 14.73
C ALA A 379 -23.15 29.14 13.50
N LYS A 380 -22.72 30.39 13.47
CA LYS A 380 -22.00 31.00 12.34
C LYS A 380 -20.52 31.28 12.58
N ASN A 381 -20.02 30.95 13.77
CA ASN A 381 -18.58 31.05 14.06
C ASN A 381 -17.87 29.82 13.51
N ALA A 382 -16.60 29.99 13.10
CA ALA A 382 -15.77 28.87 12.70
C ALA A 382 -15.24 28.09 13.91
N THR A 383 -14.97 26.82 13.72
CA THR A 383 -14.12 26.05 14.66
C THR A 383 -12.68 26.48 14.42
N ILE A 384 -12.12 27.22 15.37
CA ILE A 384 -10.74 27.74 15.38
C ILE A 384 -10.05 27.33 16.68
N ASP A 385 -8.80 26.88 16.59
CA ASP A 385 -8.04 26.48 17.78
C ASP A 385 -7.29 27.67 18.43
N ALA A 386 -6.55 27.39 19.52
CA ALA A 386 -5.78 28.41 20.24
C ALA A 386 -4.61 29.01 19.41
N ASN A 387 -4.20 28.38 18.34
CA ASN A 387 -3.15 28.86 17.43
C ASN A 387 -3.71 29.66 16.24
N GLY A 388 -5.03 29.77 16.13
CA GLY A 388 -5.69 30.43 15.00
C GLY A 388 -5.89 29.50 13.79
N ASP A 389 -5.73 28.18 13.95
CA ASP A 389 -5.92 27.18 12.91
C ASP A 389 -7.39 26.76 12.82
N TYR A 390 -7.88 26.49 11.62
CA TYR A 390 -9.28 26.19 11.32
C TYR A 390 -9.49 24.70 11.05
N THR A 391 -10.60 24.16 11.53
CA THR A 391 -11.09 22.87 11.03
C THR A 391 -11.88 23.10 9.74
N ILE A 392 -11.55 22.33 8.69
CA ILE A 392 -12.19 22.40 7.39
C ILE A 392 -12.69 21.03 6.97
N ARG A 393 -13.63 21.02 6.04
CA ARG A 393 -14.09 19.81 5.39
C ARG A 393 -13.82 19.91 3.90
N PHE A 394 -13.05 18.98 3.37
CA PHE A 394 -12.80 18.88 1.93
C PHE A 394 -14.06 18.45 1.19
N HIS A 395 -14.32 19.05 0.01
CA HIS A 395 -15.49 18.68 -0.79
C HIS A 395 -15.38 17.28 -1.41
N PHE A 396 -14.19 16.70 -1.48
CA PHE A 396 -13.99 15.32 -1.91
C PHE A 396 -14.27 14.28 -0.80
N ASP A 397 -14.35 14.69 0.46
CA ASP A 397 -14.61 13.77 1.57
C ASP A 397 -16.05 13.23 1.46
N PRO A 398 -16.26 11.91 1.31
CA PRO A 398 -17.58 11.31 1.13
C PRO A 398 -18.46 11.38 2.38
N ALA A 399 -17.93 11.75 3.54
CA ALA A 399 -18.73 11.90 4.74
C ALA A 399 -19.88 12.92 4.49
N PRO A 400 -21.17 12.55 4.67
CA PRO A 400 -22.30 13.30 4.14
C PRO A 400 -22.54 14.64 4.83
N THR A 401 -22.08 14.83 6.08
CA THR A 401 -22.34 16.02 6.88
C THR A 401 -21.18 16.32 7.81
N PHE A 402 -21.10 17.54 8.33
CA PHE A 402 -20.26 17.84 9.48
C PHE A 402 -20.65 16.92 10.67
N PRO A 403 -19.68 16.60 11.52
CA PRO A 403 -19.97 15.83 12.73
C PRO A 403 -21.14 16.44 13.52
N ALA A 404 -21.94 15.59 14.15
CA ALA A 404 -23.12 16.03 14.92
C ALA A 404 -22.73 17.00 16.04
N PRO A 405 -23.62 17.95 16.42
CA PRO A 405 -23.38 18.84 17.57
C PRO A 405 -22.97 18.06 18.80
N GLY A 406 -21.88 18.49 19.46
CA GLY A 406 -21.32 17.81 20.62
C GLY A 406 -20.44 16.61 20.32
N SER A 407 -20.28 16.19 19.05
CA SER A 407 -19.29 15.20 18.64
C SER A 407 -17.87 15.76 18.81
N ARG A 408 -16.94 14.90 19.25
CA ARG A 408 -15.50 15.21 19.25
C ARG A 408 -14.84 14.92 17.91
N VAL A 409 -15.58 14.35 16.96
CA VAL A 409 -15.08 14.04 15.63
C VAL A 409 -14.94 15.34 14.83
N ARG A 410 -13.76 15.54 14.25
CA ARG A 410 -13.42 16.69 13.39
C ARG A 410 -13.46 16.23 11.91
N SER A 411 -13.59 17.19 10.99
CA SER A 411 -13.50 16.90 9.54
C SER A 411 -12.07 16.96 9.02
N SER A 412 -11.15 17.63 9.75
CA SER A 412 -9.71 17.68 9.44
C SER A 412 -8.89 17.86 10.70
N LEU A 413 -7.56 17.78 10.58
CA LEU A 413 -6.67 18.41 11.54
C LEU A 413 -6.90 19.93 11.54
N PRO A 414 -6.49 20.69 12.59
CA PRO A 414 -6.45 22.14 12.52
C PRO A 414 -5.49 22.62 11.44
N VAL A 415 -6.01 23.37 10.47
CA VAL A 415 -5.32 23.86 9.27
C VAL A 415 -5.04 25.34 9.40
N ARG A 416 -3.78 25.74 9.31
CA ARG A 416 -3.39 27.15 9.31
C ARG A 416 -3.81 27.86 8.05
N MET A 417 -4.07 29.18 8.15
CA MET A 417 -4.39 30.05 7.04
C MET A 417 -3.21 30.92 6.65
N MET A 418 -2.95 31.06 5.36
CA MET A 418 -2.01 32.07 4.85
C MET A 418 -2.54 33.48 5.16
N GLN A 419 -1.63 34.38 5.50
CA GLN A 419 -1.93 35.78 5.81
C GLN A 419 -1.01 36.70 5.03
N ALA A 420 -1.51 37.87 4.63
CA ALA A 420 -0.70 38.85 3.88
C ALA A 420 0.49 39.35 4.72
N LEU A 421 0.33 39.42 6.03
CA LEU A 421 1.36 39.79 7.00
C LEU A 421 1.13 39.06 8.30
N ALA A 422 2.17 38.43 8.85
CA ALA A 422 2.14 37.73 10.12
C ALA A 422 3.47 37.92 10.86
N GLY A 423 3.41 38.21 12.16
CA GLY A 423 4.57 38.31 13.04
C GLY A 423 4.14 38.21 14.50
N PRO A 424 5.08 38.31 15.46
CA PRO A 424 4.76 38.26 16.89
C PRO A 424 3.83 39.43 17.25
N ASP A 425 2.59 39.11 17.63
CA ASP A 425 1.55 40.04 18.07
C ASP A 425 1.12 41.10 17.05
N TYR A 426 1.47 40.94 15.75
CA TYR A 426 1.04 41.82 14.68
C TYR A 426 0.76 41.08 13.37
N GLY A 427 -0.07 41.68 12.50
CA GLY A 427 -0.39 41.10 11.20
C GLY A 427 -1.76 41.54 10.68
N ILE A 428 -2.18 40.93 9.56
CA ILE A 428 -3.49 41.13 8.96
C ILE A 428 -4.25 39.81 9.00
N HIS A 429 -5.27 39.71 9.87
CA HIS A 429 -6.09 38.54 10.01
C HIS A 429 -7.57 38.90 10.03
N PHE A 430 -8.32 38.39 9.03
CA PHE A 430 -9.78 38.42 9.02
C PHE A 430 -10.30 37.03 9.34
N PRO A 431 -10.91 36.81 10.53
CA PRO A 431 -11.36 35.48 10.91
C PRO A 431 -12.41 34.94 9.95
N LEU A 432 -12.15 33.72 9.44
CA LEU A 432 -13.11 32.97 8.63
C LEU A 432 -14.36 32.62 9.48
N ARG A 433 -15.47 32.37 8.80
CA ARG A 433 -16.72 31.97 9.43
C ARG A 433 -17.08 30.54 9.03
N GLY A 434 -17.84 29.88 9.88
CA GLY A 434 -18.37 28.56 9.54
C GLY A 434 -19.27 28.61 8.31
N GLY A 435 -19.10 27.63 7.44
CA GLY A 435 -19.80 27.54 6.15
C GLY A 435 -19.20 28.32 5.01
N VAL A 436 -18.08 29.05 5.23
CA VAL A 436 -17.36 29.76 4.16
C VAL A 436 -16.55 28.76 3.35
N GLU A 437 -16.59 28.88 2.03
CA GLU A 437 -15.74 28.14 1.11
C GLU A 437 -14.32 28.70 1.13
N VAL A 438 -13.34 27.80 1.07
CA VAL A 438 -11.91 28.14 1.05
C VAL A 438 -11.18 27.36 -0.02
N PHE A 439 -10.15 27.97 -0.57
CA PHE A 439 -9.13 27.31 -1.36
C PHE A 439 -8.01 26.80 -0.46
N VAL A 440 -7.62 25.55 -0.69
CA VAL A 440 -6.60 24.85 0.11
C VAL A 440 -5.45 24.46 -0.80
N LEU A 441 -4.24 24.84 -0.41
CA LEU A 441 -2.97 24.40 -0.98
C LEU A 441 -2.35 23.32 -0.10
N PHE A 442 -1.34 22.62 -0.63
CA PHE A 442 -0.67 21.53 0.06
C PHE A 442 0.84 21.74 0.01
N ILE A 443 1.49 21.68 1.18
CA ILE A 443 2.96 21.86 1.26
C ILE A 443 3.63 20.72 0.51
N ASP A 444 4.48 21.03 -0.47
CA ASP A 444 5.12 20.07 -1.38
C ASP A 444 4.13 19.15 -2.12
N GLY A 445 2.88 19.58 -2.26
CA GLY A 445 1.81 18.76 -2.85
C GLY A 445 1.36 17.60 -1.96
N ASP A 446 1.80 17.53 -0.70
CA ASP A 446 1.47 16.45 0.23
C ASP A 446 0.02 16.56 0.73
N PRO A 447 -0.88 15.61 0.41
CA PRO A 447 -2.27 15.63 0.85
C PRO A 447 -2.46 15.75 2.38
N ASP A 448 -1.48 15.31 3.16
CA ASP A 448 -1.51 15.32 4.62
C ASP A 448 -1.10 16.70 5.21
N ARG A 449 -0.67 17.65 4.36
CA ARG A 449 -0.13 18.96 4.78
C ARG A 449 -0.89 20.15 4.17
N PRO A 450 -2.22 20.28 4.43
CA PRO A 450 -3.03 21.36 3.89
C PRO A 450 -2.70 22.72 4.51
N VAL A 451 -2.92 23.78 3.73
CA VAL A 451 -2.87 25.19 4.17
C VAL A 451 -4.02 25.94 3.48
N ILE A 452 -4.83 26.66 4.22
CA ILE A 452 -5.87 27.52 3.64
C ILE A 452 -5.18 28.71 2.97
N ALA A 453 -5.39 28.85 1.65
CA ALA A 453 -4.83 29.95 0.87
C ALA A 453 -5.68 31.22 0.96
N ALA A 454 -7.00 31.09 0.75
CA ALA A 454 -7.94 32.19 0.77
C ALA A 454 -9.39 31.70 0.93
N ALA A 455 -10.29 32.62 1.34
CA ALA A 455 -11.73 32.40 1.21
C ALA A 455 -12.16 32.62 -0.25
N ALA A 456 -13.13 31.81 -0.71
CA ALA A 456 -13.72 31.91 -2.02
C ALA A 456 -15.18 32.38 -1.92
N PRO A 457 -15.57 33.45 -2.62
CA PRO A 457 -16.98 33.80 -2.74
C PRO A 457 -17.71 32.76 -3.59
N ASN A 458 -18.97 32.48 -3.25
CA ASN A 458 -19.85 31.62 -4.02
C ASN A 458 -21.29 32.20 -4.04
N ALA A 459 -22.24 31.48 -4.59
CA ALA A 459 -23.63 31.95 -4.72
C ALA A 459 -24.32 32.25 -3.36
N VAL A 460 -23.84 31.62 -2.26
CA VAL A 460 -24.37 31.82 -0.88
C VAL A 460 -23.55 32.87 -0.13
N THR A 461 -22.25 32.93 -0.39
CA THR A 461 -21.28 33.83 0.24
C THR A 461 -20.73 34.82 -0.80
N ALA A 462 -21.59 35.72 -1.27
CA ALA A 462 -21.26 36.67 -2.34
C ALA A 462 -20.12 37.63 -1.95
N SER A 463 -19.35 38.08 -2.96
CA SER A 463 -18.32 39.11 -2.81
C SER A 463 -18.95 40.46 -2.37
N PRO A 464 -18.27 41.23 -1.51
CA PRO A 464 -18.70 42.60 -1.19
C PRO A 464 -18.58 43.57 -2.37
N SER A 465 -17.78 43.23 -3.38
CA SER A 465 -17.67 43.94 -4.67
C SER A 465 -18.32 43.14 -5.79
N THR A 466 -19.22 43.76 -6.52
CA THR A 466 -19.98 43.17 -7.65
C THR A 466 -20.00 44.14 -8.83
N GLN A 467 -20.68 43.80 -9.93
CA GLN A 467 -20.85 44.68 -11.07
C GLN A 467 -21.47 46.03 -10.65
N ALA A 468 -22.36 46.04 -9.66
CA ALA A 468 -23.05 47.25 -9.23
C ALA A 468 -22.15 48.28 -8.53
N ASN A 469 -21.01 47.84 -7.98
CA ASN A 469 -20.03 48.67 -7.25
C ASN A 469 -18.59 48.36 -7.67
N SER A 470 -18.35 48.07 -8.95
CA SER A 470 -17.07 47.62 -9.49
C SER A 470 -15.91 48.59 -9.32
N LEU A 471 -16.20 49.90 -9.12
CA LEU A 471 -15.23 50.95 -8.84
C LEU A 471 -14.95 51.14 -7.33
N GLN A 472 -15.40 50.20 -6.48
CA GLN A 472 -15.20 50.26 -5.03
C GLN A 472 -14.33 49.12 -4.55
N SER A 473 -13.19 49.46 -3.95
CA SER A 473 -12.40 48.53 -3.14
C SER A 473 -12.98 48.51 -1.73
N VAL A 474 -13.43 47.34 -1.25
CA VAL A 474 -14.22 47.23 -0.02
C VAL A 474 -13.57 46.24 0.98
N MET A 475 -13.29 46.72 2.18
CA MET A 475 -13.03 45.88 3.37
C MET A 475 -14.26 45.99 4.29
N ARG A 476 -14.97 44.87 4.49
CA ARG A 476 -16.20 44.89 5.30
C ARG A 476 -16.20 43.73 6.34
N THR A 477 -16.45 44.08 7.59
CA THR A 477 -16.68 43.08 8.64
C THR A 477 -18.12 42.56 8.57
N ARG A 478 -18.36 41.42 9.22
CA ARG A 478 -19.69 40.82 9.30
C ARG A 478 -20.74 41.75 9.96
N SER A 479 -20.34 42.56 10.93
CA SER A 479 -21.22 43.53 11.61
C SER A 479 -21.52 44.77 10.77
N GLY A 480 -20.93 44.89 9.58
CA GLY A 480 -21.20 46.02 8.66
C GLY A 480 -20.18 47.14 8.74
N ILE A 481 -19.17 47.09 9.63
CA ILE A 481 -18.06 48.07 9.63
C ILE A 481 -17.33 47.94 8.29
N ALA A 482 -17.19 49.02 7.54
CA ALA A 482 -16.59 49.02 6.21
C ALA A 482 -15.57 50.13 6.03
N LEU A 483 -14.47 49.84 5.34
CA LEU A 483 -13.56 50.78 4.73
C LEU A 483 -13.74 50.65 3.21
N THR A 484 -14.08 51.75 2.54
CA THR A 484 -14.36 51.75 1.10
C THR A 484 -13.51 52.84 0.45
N PHE A 485 -12.79 52.46 -0.60
CA PHE A 485 -12.11 53.36 -1.51
C PHE A 485 -12.92 53.39 -2.80
N LYS A 486 -13.20 54.59 -3.30
CA LYS A 486 -13.88 54.80 -4.58
C LYS A 486 -12.92 55.36 -5.60
N ASP A 487 -12.82 54.67 -6.73
CA ASP A 487 -12.05 55.15 -7.88
C ASP A 487 -13.05 55.80 -8.84
N ASP A 488 -13.13 57.15 -8.82
CA ASP A 488 -13.97 57.88 -9.75
C ASP A 488 -13.28 57.97 -11.11
N SER A 489 -13.97 57.59 -12.18
CA SER A 489 -13.50 57.63 -13.56
C SER A 489 -13.35 59.03 -14.16
N GLY A 490 -13.28 60.09 -13.36
CA GLY A 490 -13.45 61.45 -13.79
C GLY A 490 -12.51 62.51 -13.23
N THR A 491 -11.23 62.16 -12.94
CA THR A 491 -10.18 63.17 -12.75
C THR A 491 -8.87 62.70 -13.35
#